data_dbcdcb6277f9a96d47dcc173ea2c15b0
#
_entry.id   dbcdcb6277f9a96d47dcc173ea2c15b0
#
_cell.length_a   1.000
_cell.length_b   1.000
_cell.length_c   1.000
_cell.angle_alpha   90.00
_cell.angle_beta   90.00
_cell.angle_gamma   90.00
#
_symmetry.space_group_name_H-M   'P 1'
#
loop_
_entity.id
_entity.type
_entity.pdbx_description
1 polymer ?
#
loop_
_entity_poly.entity_id
_entity_poly.type
_entity_poly.pdbx_seq_one_letter_code
_entity_poly.pdbx_strand_id
1 'polypeptide(L)'
;MKIREARDTASIIGAIGSERIGAEVDSVLRRSVDFDMSCIYLFQFNSNPLLVHNGYNDSVPGKTLTAYARGGYLLDPFYVACMNDHPGGLWRMSDLAPDSFFSSGFAISPDAHPCVSTNYGTRIEEIGFIVPLGNRTALVYSLMRNLTRGMFMPREMRRLETWAPILDSALETHYHMKLEAQCHGPRKDDGPLEDAFLDILPGQLTETQRFVAKFLLQGHSNGAIATLLGISEGTVRIHKHNIYQKLSIASHSDLFRLFIDYLTRP
;
A
#
# COMPACT_ATOMS: atom_id res chain seq x y z
N MET A 1 21.64 -3.34 25.86
CA MET A 1 20.15 -3.29 25.79
C MET A 1 19.62 -2.90 27.15
N LYS A 2 18.81 -1.83 27.25
CA LYS A 2 18.21 -1.41 28.53
C LYS A 2 17.16 -2.45 28.96
N ILE A 3 16.96 -2.64 30.29
CA ILE A 3 16.00 -3.62 30.82
C ILE A 3 14.61 -3.48 30.18
N ARG A 4 14.18 -2.25 29.88
CA ARG A 4 12.92 -1.96 29.22
C ARG A 4 12.86 -2.52 27.79
N GLU A 5 13.91 -2.30 27.00
CA GLU A 5 14.00 -2.81 25.61
C GLU A 5 13.96 -4.34 25.58
N ALA A 6 14.58 -5.01 26.55
CA ALA A 6 14.51 -6.46 26.67
C ALA A 6 13.08 -6.96 26.96
N ARG A 7 12.33 -6.27 27.81
CA ARG A 7 10.92 -6.60 28.09
C ARG A 7 10.03 -6.34 26.87
N ASP A 8 10.25 -5.23 26.18
CA ASP A 8 9.53 -4.86 24.98
C ASP A 8 9.76 -5.90 23.86
N THR A 9 11.01 -6.34 23.65
CA THR A 9 11.34 -7.41 22.73
C THR A 9 10.69 -8.74 23.13
N ALA A 10 10.73 -9.11 24.42
CA ALA A 10 10.08 -10.32 24.90
C ALA A 10 8.56 -10.31 24.73
N SER A 11 7.92 -9.14 24.84
CA SER A 11 6.48 -8.97 24.59
C SER A 11 6.13 -9.26 23.11
N ILE A 12 6.91 -8.71 22.17
CA ILE A 12 6.73 -8.97 20.74
C ILE A 12 6.94 -10.47 20.43
N ILE A 13 8.04 -11.09 20.94
CA ILE A 13 8.34 -12.50 20.75
C ILE A 13 7.21 -13.39 21.28
N GLY A 14 6.66 -13.08 22.46
CA GLY A 14 5.56 -13.83 23.07
C GLY A 14 4.22 -13.70 22.32
N ALA A 15 4.10 -12.76 21.39
CA ALA A 15 2.91 -12.57 20.55
C ALA A 15 3.02 -13.27 19.17
N ILE A 16 4.21 -13.76 18.79
CA ILE A 16 4.40 -14.47 17.53
C ILE A 16 3.46 -15.68 17.45
N GLY A 17 2.85 -15.90 16.29
CA GLY A 17 1.86 -16.96 16.07
C GLY A 17 0.46 -16.68 16.64
N SER A 18 0.25 -15.54 17.31
CA SER A 18 -1.06 -15.16 17.86
C SER A 18 -1.66 -13.94 17.14
N GLU A 19 -3.01 -13.77 17.27
CA GLU A 19 -3.72 -12.59 16.74
C GLU A 19 -3.25 -11.26 17.38
N ARG A 20 -2.50 -11.32 18.48
CA ARG A 20 -2.09 -10.15 19.24
C ARG A 20 -0.82 -9.48 18.72
N ILE A 21 -0.13 -10.08 17.74
CA ILE A 21 1.19 -9.60 17.28
C ILE A 21 1.19 -8.11 16.93
N GLY A 22 0.20 -7.65 16.15
CA GLY A 22 0.11 -6.25 15.76
C GLY A 22 -0.14 -5.31 16.93
N ALA A 23 -1.05 -5.68 17.84
CA ALA A 23 -1.35 -4.87 19.03
C ALA A 23 -0.15 -4.78 20.00
N GLU A 24 0.63 -5.84 20.13
CA GLU A 24 1.86 -5.83 20.95
C GLU A 24 2.95 -4.97 20.32
N VAL A 25 3.13 -5.05 19.00
CA VAL A 25 4.06 -4.17 18.28
C VAL A 25 3.64 -2.71 18.44
N ASP A 26 2.36 -2.39 18.27
CA ASP A 26 1.80 -1.05 18.49
C ASP A 26 2.13 -0.56 19.91
N SER A 27 1.84 -1.38 20.92
CA SER A 27 2.08 -1.06 22.33
C SER A 27 3.55 -0.72 22.61
N VAL A 28 4.46 -1.46 22.00
CA VAL A 28 5.90 -1.24 22.13
C VAL A 28 6.32 0.05 21.44
N LEU A 29 5.95 0.25 20.18
CA LEU A 29 6.40 1.38 19.39
C LEU A 29 5.78 2.71 19.85
N ARG A 30 4.54 2.72 20.34
CA ARG A 30 3.91 3.92 20.93
C ARG A 30 4.68 4.49 22.14
N ARG A 31 5.53 3.70 22.78
CA ARG A 31 6.42 4.19 23.84
C ARG A 31 7.57 5.05 23.32
N SER A 32 7.88 4.92 22.05
CA SER A 32 9.02 5.57 21.42
C SER A 32 8.62 6.68 20.47
N VAL A 33 7.52 6.49 19.76
CA VAL A 33 7.01 7.38 18.70
C VAL A 33 5.49 7.40 18.78
N ASP A 34 4.93 8.58 18.63
CA ASP A 34 3.48 8.77 18.67
C ASP A 34 2.91 8.64 17.24
N PHE A 35 1.83 7.88 17.07
CA PHE A 35 1.09 7.70 15.83
C PHE A 35 -0.40 7.50 16.11
N ASP A 36 -1.23 7.80 15.13
CA ASP A 36 -2.69 7.78 15.30
C ASP A 36 -3.27 6.40 14.96
N MET A 37 -2.76 5.77 13.91
CA MET A 37 -3.25 4.50 13.37
C MET A 37 -2.09 3.61 12.94
N SER A 38 -2.35 2.33 12.81
CA SER A 38 -1.43 1.33 12.28
C SER A 38 -2.18 0.25 11.50
N CYS A 39 -1.46 -0.52 10.69
CA CYS A 39 -1.96 -1.76 10.12
C CYS A 39 -0.80 -2.69 9.74
N ILE A 40 -1.09 -3.97 9.62
CA ILE A 40 -0.20 -4.93 8.99
C ILE A 40 -0.95 -5.57 7.83
N TYR A 41 -0.42 -5.39 6.62
CA TYR A 41 -0.87 -6.12 5.44
C TYR A 41 0.16 -7.15 5.00
N LEU A 42 -0.32 -8.32 4.65
CA LEU A 42 0.43 -9.29 3.85
C LEU A 42 0.08 -9.06 2.39
N PHE A 43 1.07 -8.68 1.61
CA PHE A 43 0.99 -8.54 0.17
C PHE A 43 1.62 -9.76 -0.50
N GLN A 44 0.92 -10.30 -1.48
CA GLN A 44 1.41 -11.42 -2.30
C GLN A 44 1.10 -11.12 -3.76
N PHE A 45 2.03 -11.49 -4.64
CA PHE A 45 1.79 -11.37 -6.07
C PHE A 45 0.58 -12.22 -6.48
N ASN A 46 -0.32 -11.65 -7.28
CA ASN A 46 -1.56 -12.29 -7.77
C ASN A 46 -2.53 -12.74 -6.66
N SER A 47 -2.55 -12.05 -5.52
CA SER A 47 -3.51 -12.31 -4.46
C SER A 47 -4.03 -11.01 -3.86
N ASN A 48 -5.25 -11.04 -3.35
CA ASN A 48 -5.75 -9.92 -2.56
C ASN A 48 -4.94 -9.78 -1.27
N PRO A 49 -4.70 -8.54 -0.78
CA PRO A 49 -3.98 -8.34 0.45
C PRO A 49 -4.74 -8.92 1.64
N LEU A 50 -4.00 -9.55 2.55
CA LEU A 50 -4.55 -10.01 3.82
C LEU A 50 -4.25 -8.99 4.91
N LEU A 51 -5.30 -8.44 5.54
CA LEU A 51 -5.16 -7.57 6.71
C LEU A 51 -4.86 -8.44 7.94
N VAL A 52 -3.61 -8.43 8.38
CA VAL A 52 -3.11 -9.20 9.54
C VAL A 52 -3.37 -8.48 10.85
N HIS A 53 -3.28 -7.15 10.84
CA HIS A 53 -3.57 -6.29 11.98
C HIS A 53 -4.34 -5.06 11.55
N ASN A 54 -5.43 -4.80 12.24
CA ASN A 54 -6.27 -3.62 12.04
C ASN A 54 -6.16 -2.69 13.25
N GLY A 55 -5.29 -1.71 13.17
CA GLY A 55 -5.15 -0.61 14.13
C GLY A 55 -5.69 0.72 13.61
N TYR A 56 -6.58 0.69 12.60
CA TYR A 56 -7.32 1.87 12.15
C TYR A 56 -8.31 2.32 13.23
N ASN A 57 -8.58 3.60 13.28
CA ASN A 57 -9.61 4.17 14.11
C ASN A 57 -10.92 4.40 13.33
N ASP A 58 -11.96 4.89 13.99
CA ASP A 58 -13.30 5.11 13.43
C ASP A 58 -13.34 6.13 12.27
N SER A 59 -12.23 6.83 12.00
CA SER A 59 -12.14 7.75 10.87
C SER A 59 -11.99 7.05 9.52
N VAL A 60 -11.64 5.76 9.53
CA VAL A 60 -11.52 4.93 8.32
C VAL A 60 -12.82 4.12 8.12
N PRO A 61 -13.65 4.48 7.13
CA PRO A 61 -14.89 3.77 6.88
C PRO A 61 -14.65 2.32 6.42
N GLY A 62 -15.48 1.38 6.87
CA GLY A 62 -15.38 -0.03 6.44
C GLY A 62 -15.48 -0.22 4.92
N LYS A 63 -16.27 0.63 4.22
CA LYS A 63 -16.34 0.63 2.76
C LYS A 63 -15.00 0.90 2.08
N THR A 64 -14.15 1.75 2.69
CA THR A 64 -12.81 2.06 2.19
C THR A 64 -11.89 0.86 2.30
N LEU A 65 -11.95 0.12 3.42
CA LEU A 65 -11.18 -1.14 3.59
C LEU A 65 -11.63 -2.19 2.57
N THR A 66 -12.93 -2.27 2.29
CA THR A 66 -13.48 -3.17 1.27
C THR A 66 -13.00 -2.78 -0.13
N ALA A 67 -13.07 -1.49 -0.49
CA ALA A 67 -12.59 -0.99 -1.79
C ALA A 67 -11.07 -1.20 -1.95
N TYR A 68 -10.30 -0.98 -0.88
CA TYR A 68 -8.87 -1.27 -0.85
C TYR A 68 -8.58 -2.73 -1.13
N ALA A 69 -9.23 -3.65 -0.43
CA ALA A 69 -9.04 -5.10 -0.61
C ALA A 69 -9.49 -5.60 -2.00
N ARG A 70 -10.45 -4.94 -2.65
CA ARG A 70 -10.94 -5.29 -3.99
C ARG A 70 -10.03 -4.84 -5.14
N GLY A 71 -9.02 -4.00 -4.89
CA GLY A 71 -8.10 -3.53 -5.93
C GLY A 71 -7.48 -2.16 -5.67
N GLY A 72 -7.92 -1.42 -4.68
CA GLY A 72 -7.31 -0.13 -4.31
C GLY A 72 -5.83 -0.28 -3.98
N TYR A 73 -5.44 -1.41 -3.37
CA TYR A 73 -4.06 -1.75 -3.04
C TYR A 73 -3.11 -1.81 -4.25
N LEU A 74 -3.63 -2.04 -5.47
CA LEU A 74 -2.82 -2.04 -6.69
C LEU A 74 -2.19 -0.67 -6.99
N LEU A 75 -2.73 0.39 -6.40
CA LEU A 75 -2.23 1.75 -6.50
C LEU A 75 -1.40 2.18 -5.29
N ASP A 76 -1.33 1.35 -4.26
CA ASP A 76 -0.60 1.64 -3.04
C ASP A 76 0.92 1.59 -3.29
N PRO A 77 1.68 2.67 -2.97
CA PRO A 77 3.12 2.68 -3.14
C PRO A 77 3.85 1.56 -2.40
N PHE A 78 3.38 1.13 -1.22
CA PHE A 78 3.96 0.01 -0.49
C PHE A 78 3.74 -1.31 -1.22
N TYR A 79 2.52 -1.56 -1.73
CA TYR A 79 2.25 -2.74 -2.55
C TYR A 79 3.15 -2.76 -3.79
N VAL A 80 3.19 -1.65 -4.51
CA VAL A 80 4.01 -1.52 -5.74
C VAL A 80 5.48 -1.77 -5.44
N ALA A 81 6.00 -1.20 -4.34
CA ALA A 81 7.38 -1.43 -3.90
C ALA A 81 7.64 -2.92 -3.61
N CYS A 82 6.77 -3.58 -2.84
CA CYS A 82 6.89 -5.01 -2.52
C CYS A 82 6.86 -5.89 -3.78
N MET A 83 6.02 -5.56 -4.75
CA MET A 83 5.91 -6.33 -6.01
C MET A 83 7.11 -6.12 -6.95
N ASN A 84 7.91 -5.09 -6.73
CA ASN A 84 9.16 -4.80 -7.44
C ASN A 84 10.42 -5.14 -6.63
N ASP A 85 10.30 -6.04 -5.64
CA ASP A 85 11.42 -6.52 -4.80
C ASP A 85 12.20 -5.37 -4.14
N HIS A 86 11.49 -4.33 -3.68
CA HIS A 86 12.09 -3.21 -2.98
C HIS A 86 12.75 -3.70 -1.68
N PRO A 87 13.93 -3.17 -1.30
CA PRO A 87 14.61 -3.56 -0.07
C PRO A 87 13.74 -3.40 1.17
N GLY A 88 13.86 -4.36 2.11
CA GLY A 88 13.23 -4.27 3.41
C GLY A 88 13.70 -3.07 4.24
N GLY A 89 13.02 -2.80 5.35
CA GLY A 89 13.34 -1.70 6.25
C GLY A 89 12.22 -0.67 6.38
N LEU A 90 12.54 0.46 7.03
CA LEU A 90 11.59 1.53 7.30
C LEU A 90 11.62 2.58 6.18
N TRP A 91 10.47 2.82 5.55
CA TRP A 91 10.29 3.74 4.43
C TRP A 91 9.16 4.72 4.69
N ARG A 92 9.27 5.91 4.11
CA ARG A 92 8.10 6.81 4.00
C ARG A 92 7.32 6.46 2.74
N MET A 93 6.01 6.54 2.81
CA MET A 93 5.20 6.40 1.58
C MET A 93 5.64 7.43 0.52
N SER A 94 6.01 8.65 0.94
CA SER A 94 6.48 9.70 0.04
C SER A 94 7.74 9.34 -0.74
N ASP A 95 8.60 8.48 -0.20
CA ASP A 95 9.86 8.08 -0.84
C ASP A 95 9.64 6.97 -1.86
N LEU A 96 8.57 6.19 -1.68
CA LEU A 96 8.15 5.08 -2.55
C LEU A 96 7.18 5.52 -3.63
N ALA A 97 6.41 6.58 -3.35
CA ALA A 97 5.34 7.03 -4.21
C ALA A 97 5.87 7.63 -5.53
N PRO A 98 5.17 7.41 -6.65
CA PRO A 98 5.48 8.08 -7.91
C PRO A 98 5.42 9.60 -7.79
N ASP A 99 6.14 10.29 -8.67
CA ASP A 99 6.37 11.75 -8.66
C ASP A 99 5.10 12.62 -8.62
N SER A 100 3.99 12.13 -9.16
CA SER A 100 2.69 12.83 -9.14
C SER A 100 1.63 12.16 -8.26
N PHE A 101 2.01 11.20 -7.41
CA PHE A 101 1.08 10.41 -6.60
C PHE A 101 0.19 11.30 -5.72
N PHE A 102 0.76 12.22 -4.95
CA PHE A 102 0.01 13.07 -4.02
C PHE A 102 -0.90 14.11 -4.69
N SER A 103 -0.74 14.32 -6.00
CA SER A 103 -1.65 15.11 -6.83
C SER A 103 -2.60 14.25 -7.66
N SER A 104 -2.52 12.92 -7.55
CA SER A 104 -3.38 11.99 -8.27
C SER A 104 -4.78 11.93 -7.69
N GLY A 105 -5.74 11.44 -8.48
CA GLY A 105 -7.09 11.17 -8.02
C GLY A 105 -7.13 10.18 -6.85
N PHE A 106 -6.17 9.25 -6.80
CA PHE A 106 -6.05 8.28 -5.71
C PHE A 106 -5.74 8.94 -4.37
N ALA A 107 -4.72 9.80 -4.32
CA ALA A 107 -4.31 10.47 -3.10
C ALA A 107 -5.33 11.49 -2.57
N ILE A 108 -6.21 12.01 -3.42
CA ILE A 108 -7.22 13.00 -3.01
C ILE A 108 -8.63 12.40 -2.86
N SER A 109 -8.83 11.13 -3.19
CA SER A 109 -10.14 10.48 -3.09
C SER A 109 -10.43 10.06 -1.65
N PRO A 110 -11.61 10.38 -1.10
CA PRO A 110 -11.98 9.98 0.26
C PRO A 110 -12.30 8.49 0.41
N ASP A 111 -12.39 7.74 -0.67
CA ASP A 111 -12.90 6.35 -0.67
C ASP A 111 -11.89 5.31 -1.20
N ALA A 112 -10.67 5.73 -1.58
CA ALA A 112 -9.76 4.87 -2.33
C ALA A 112 -8.72 4.13 -1.48
N HIS A 113 -8.17 4.80 -0.47
CA HIS A 113 -7.08 4.26 0.34
C HIS A 113 -7.32 4.55 1.82
N PRO A 114 -7.11 3.57 2.73
CA PRO A 114 -7.39 3.74 4.14
C PRO A 114 -6.68 4.94 4.79
N CYS A 115 -5.43 5.21 4.38
CA CYS A 115 -4.62 6.29 4.95
C CYS A 115 -4.91 7.65 4.32
N VAL A 116 -5.24 7.68 3.03
CA VAL A 116 -5.53 8.91 2.27
C VAL A 116 -7.02 9.25 2.33
N SER A 117 -7.85 8.20 2.51
CA SER A 117 -9.31 8.28 2.49
C SER A 117 -9.95 8.54 3.86
N THR A 118 -9.17 8.92 4.85
CA THR A 118 -9.68 9.31 6.15
C THR A 118 -10.34 10.70 6.08
N ASN A 119 -11.12 11.06 7.09
CA ASN A 119 -11.64 12.43 7.24
C ASN A 119 -10.54 13.50 7.25
N TYR A 120 -9.29 13.09 7.36
CA TYR A 120 -8.09 13.93 7.32
C TYR A 120 -7.58 14.13 5.89
N GLY A 121 -8.01 13.32 4.90
CA GLY A 121 -7.56 13.39 3.50
C GLY A 121 -6.03 13.27 3.41
N THR A 122 -5.41 14.06 2.52
CA THR A 122 -3.94 14.12 2.32
C THR A 122 -3.16 14.62 3.56
N ARG A 123 -3.81 14.79 4.69
CA ARG A 123 -3.21 15.24 5.95
C ARG A 123 -2.60 14.12 6.79
N ILE A 124 -2.44 12.93 6.25
CA ILE A 124 -1.79 11.80 6.92
C ILE A 124 -0.42 11.59 6.32
N GLU A 125 0.60 11.49 7.17
CA GLU A 125 1.87 10.89 6.81
C GLU A 125 1.84 9.41 7.17
N GLU A 126 2.24 8.58 6.22
CA GLU A 126 2.41 7.15 6.41
C GLU A 126 3.89 6.77 6.25
N ILE A 127 4.37 5.97 7.19
CA ILE A 127 5.65 5.29 7.15
C ILE A 127 5.40 3.79 7.34
N GLY A 128 6.22 2.93 6.75
CA GLY A 128 6.01 1.49 6.86
C GLY A 128 7.31 0.70 6.91
N PHE A 129 7.30 -0.37 7.69
CA PHE A 129 8.33 -1.40 7.66
C PHE A 129 7.96 -2.42 6.61
N ILE A 130 8.78 -2.54 5.57
CA ILE A 130 8.68 -3.60 4.56
C ILE A 130 9.50 -4.78 5.06
N VAL A 131 8.87 -5.93 5.24
CA VAL A 131 9.48 -7.21 5.63
C VAL A 131 9.35 -8.17 4.45
N PRO A 132 10.37 -8.29 3.59
CA PRO A 132 10.35 -9.20 2.45
C PRO A 132 10.35 -10.66 2.91
N LEU A 133 9.48 -11.48 2.31
CA LEU A 133 9.33 -12.91 2.61
C LEU A 133 9.73 -13.80 1.41
N GLY A 134 10.28 -13.19 0.36
CA GLY A 134 10.61 -13.87 -0.89
C GLY A 134 9.41 -14.04 -1.83
N ASN A 135 9.68 -14.43 -3.09
CA ASN A 135 8.65 -14.72 -4.09
C ASN A 135 7.59 -13.62 -4.25
N ARG A 136 8.00 -12.35 -4.26
CA ARG A 136 7.11 -11.19 -4.33
C ARG A 136 6.01 -11.23 -3.26
N THR A 137 6.38 -11.69 -2.07
CA THR A 137 5.55 -11.71 -0.87
C THR A 137 6.23 -10.84 0.19
N ALA A 138 5.49 -9.99 0.86
CA ALA A 138 6.00 -9.15 1.93
C ALA A 138 4.93 -8.83 2.96
N LEU A 139 5.32 -8.67 4.22
CA LEU A 139 4.51 -8.00 5.22
C LEU A 139 4.90 -6.51 5.23
N VAL A 140 3.90 -5.66 5.34
CA VAL A 140 4.10 -4.22 5.55
C VAL A 140 3.40 -3.82 6.84
N TYR A 141 4.18 -3.33 7.80
CA TYR A 141 3.64 -2.73 9.02
C TYR A 141 3.70 -1.22 8.90
N SER A 142 2.54 -0.61 8.69
CA SER A 142 2.37 0.83 8.50
C SER A 142 2.00 1.55 9.79
N LEU A 143 2.57 2.73 9.99
CA LEU A 143 2.26 3.70 11.02
C LEU A 143 1.79 4.99 10.36
N MET A 144 0.71 5.55 10.86
CA MET A 144 0.07 6.73 10.28
C MET A 144 -0.07 7.83 11.30
N ARG A 145 0.26 9.07 10.90
CA ARG A 145 0.15 10.26 11.73
C ARG A 145 -0.55 11.38 10.98
N ASN A 146 -1.50 12.02 11.63
CA ASN A 146 -2.11 13.23 11.10
C ASN A 146 -1.07 14.37 11.05
N LEU A 147 -0.95 15.01 9.89
CA LEU A 147 0.01 16.10 9.67
C LEU A 147 -0.26 17.36 10.53
N THR A 148 -1.45 17.49 11.13
CA THR A 148 -1.70 18.52 12.15
C THR A 148 -0.82 18.35 13.39
N ARG A 149 -0.29 17.13 13.60
CA ARG A 149 0.67 16.79 14.68
C ARG A 149 2.13 16.83 14.20
N GLY A 150 2.34 17.25 12.95
CA GLY A 150 3.64 17.27 12.29
C GLY A 150 4.07 15.93 11.72
N MET A 151 5.06 15.97 10.83
CA MET A 151 5.65 14.78 10.21
C MET A 151 6.48 13.98 11.22
N PHE A 152 6.72 12.69 10.91
CA PHE A 152 7.71 11.90 11.66
C PHE A 152 9.09 12.53 11.53
N MET A 153 9.63 13.00 12.66
CA MET A 153 10.92 13.69 12.68
C MET A 153 12.08 12.71 12.42
N PRO A 154 13.22 13.17 11.86
CA PRO A 154 14.37 12.30 11.61
C PRO A 154 14.84 11.51 12.85
N ARG A 155 14.70 12.08 14.05
CA ARG A 155 15.01 11.42 15.33
C ARG A 155 14.04 10.28 15.65
N GLU A 156 12.76 10.42 15.24
CA GLU A 156 11.74 9.40 15.45
C GLU A 156 11.97 8.24 14.46
N MET A 157 12.27 8.56 13.19
CA MET A 157 12.65 7.57 12.19
C MET A 157 13.84 6.73 12.67
N ARG A 158 14.93 7.36 13.13
CA ARG A 158 16.10 6.63 13.68
C ARG A 158 15.75 5.74 14.88
N ARG A 159 14.80 6.15 15.73
CA ARG A 159 14.33 5.30 16.84
C ARG A 159 13.54 4.10 16.33
N LEU A 160 12.69 4.28 15.33
CA LEU A 160 11.94 3.21 14.72
C LEU A 160 12.87 2.24 13.97
N GLU A 161 13.86 2.75 13.25
CA GLU A 161 14.88 1.94 12.55
C GLU A 161 15.61 0.97 13.49
N THR A 162 15.78 1.32 14.77
CA THR A 162 16.40 0.40 15.74
C THR A 162 15.54 -0.84 16.00
N TRP A 163 14.25 -0.78 15.72
CA TRP A 163 13.31 -1.90 15.85
C TRP A 163 13.23 -2.77 14.59
N ALA A 164 13.70 -2.29 13.44
CA ALA A 164 13.57 -3.01 12.18
C ALA A 164 14.06 -4.45 12.25
N PRO A 165 15.26 -4.79 12.78
CA PRO A 165 15.72 -6.18 12.84
C PRO A 165 14.84 -7.10 13.70
N ILE A 166 14.21 -6.54 14.75
CA ILE A 166 13.29 -7.30 15.62
C ILE A 166 11.96 -7.52 14.93
N LEU A 167 11.44 -6.48 14.27
CA LEU A 167 10.20 -6.56 13.52
C LEU A 167 10.32 -7.50 12.32
N ASP A 168 11.42 -7.42 11.58
CA ASP A 168 11.71 -8.32 10.46
C ASP A 168 11.64 -9.77 10.91
N SER A 169 12.44 -10.12 11.93
CA SER A 169 12.50 -11.49 12.45
C SER A 169 11.16 -11.95 13.06
N ALA A 170 10.49 -11.09 13.81
CA ALA A 170 9.24 -11.45 14.48
C ALA A 170 8.08 -11.63 13.48
N LEU A 171 7.94 -10.72 12.48
CA LEU A 171 6.89 -10.79 11.48
C LEU A 171 7.15 -11.91 10.47
N GLU A 172 8.40 -12.15 10.04
CA GLU A 172 8.78 -13.30 9.23
C GLU A 172 8.43 -14.62 9.93
N THR A 173 8.83 -14.76 11.21
CA THR A 173 8.48 -15.94 12.00
C THR A 173 6.98 -16.11 12.17
N HIS A 174 6.24 -15.02 12.42
CA HIS A 174 4.79 -15.05 12.50
C HIS A 174 4.15 -15.51 11.19
N TYR A 175 4.67 -15.04 10.04
CA TYR A 175 4.23 -15.47 8.72
C TYR A 175 4.36 -16.99 8.56
N HIS A 176 5.54 -17.55 8.81
CA HIS A 176 5.76 -18.99 8.67
C HIS A 176 4.93 -19.82 9.63
N MET A 177 4.73 -19.37 10.86
CA MET A 177 3.95 -20.11 11.85
C MET A 177 2.44 -20.10 11.62
N LYS A 178 1.90 -19.04 11.03
CA LYS A 178 0.46 -18.82 11.02
C LYS A 178 -0.15 -18.50 9.65
N LEU A 179 0.54 -17.71 8.84
CA LEU A 179 -0.05 -17.15 7.63
C LEU A 179 0.29 -17.97 6.38
N GLU A 180 1.44 -18.60 6.33
CA GLU A 180 1.93 -19.33 5.16
C GLU A 180 0.97 -20.45 4.75
N ALA A 181 0.46 -21.22 5.70
CA ALA A 181 -0.50 -22.29 5.41
C ALA A 181 -1.85 -21.77 4.88
N GLN A 182 -2.25 -20.56 5.26
CA GLN A 182 -3.46 -19.90 4.75
C GLN A 182 -3.29 -19.41 3.31
N CYS A 183 -2.05 -19.09 2.94
CA CYS A 183 -1.69 -18.57 1.63
C CYS A 183 -1.54 -19.67 0.56
N HIS A 184 -1.37 -20.92 0.96
CA HIS A 184 -1.21 -22.08 0.07
C HIS A 184 -2.53 -22.82 -0.21
N GLY A 185 -3.69 -22.27 0.19
CA GLY A 185 -4.99 -22.78 -0.23
C GLY A 185 -5.11 -22.81 -1.76
N PRO A 186 -6.01 -23.65 -2.35
CA PRO A 186 -6.20 -23.68 -3.79
C PRO A 186 -6.50 -22.26 -4.25
N ARG A 187 -5.54 -21.67 -4.97
CA ARG A 187 -5.73 -20.37 -5.64
C ARG A 187 -6.94 -20.55 -6.54
N LYS A 188 -7.99 -19.76 -6.33
CA LYS A 188 -8.94 -19.55 -7.40
C LYS A 188 -8.10 -19.08 -8.59
N ASP A 189 -8.34 -19.70 -9.72
CA ASP A 189 -7.72 -19.42 -11.01
C ASP A 189 -8.23 -18.05 -11.55
N ASP A 190 -8.20 -17.05 -10.67
CA ASP A 190 -8.37 -15.67 -11.03
C ASP A 190 -7.04 -15.32 -11.68
N GLY A 191 -7.05 -15.12 -12.98
CA GLY A 191 -5.87 -14.78 -13.77
C GLY A 191 -5.01 -13.70 -13.12
N PRO A 192 -3.80 -13.41 -13.62
CA PRO A 192 -2.90 -12.47 -12.94
C PRO A 192 -3.67 -11.21 -12.55
N LEU A 193 -3.55 -10.76 -11.30
CA LEU A 193 -4.23 -9.54 -10.82
C LEU A 193 -3.86 -8.31 -11.66
N GLU A 194 -2.73 -8.36 -12.36
CA GLU A 194 -2.42 -7.41 -13.43
C GLU A 194 -3.45 -7.50 -14.58
N ASP A 195 -3.95 -8.69 -14.92
CA ASP A 195 -5.01 -8.86 -15.91
C ASP A 195 -6.34 -8.37 -15.36
N ALA A 196 -6.65 -8.58 -14.08
CA ALA A 196 -7.85 -8.04 -13.45
C ALA A 196 -7.84 -6.49 -13.42
N PHE A 197 -6.68 -5.86 -13.20
CA PHE A 197 -6.55 -4.41 -13.37
C PHE A 197 -6.79 -3.97 -14.82
N LEU A 198 -6.41 -4.82 -15.77
CA LEU A 198 -6.62 -4.61 -17.20
C LEU A 198 -8.07 -4.88 -17.60
N ASP A 199 -8.76 -5.79 -16.91
CA ASP A 199 -10.18 -6.12 -17.11
C ASP A 199 -11.13 -5.05 -16.52
N ILE A 200 -10.68 -4.31 -15.53
CA ILE A 200 -11.40 -3.15 -14.96
C ILE A 200 -11.57 -2.05 -16.01
N LEU A 201 -10.61 -1.91 -16.91
CA LEU A 201 -10.69 -0.97 -18.03
C LEU A 201 -11.41 -1.67 -19.20
N PRO A 202 -12.56 -1.15 -19.68
CA PRO A 202 -13.34 -1.78 -20.74
C PRO A 202 -12.46 -2.21 -21.90
N GLY A 203 -12.72 -3.39 -22.50
CA GLY A 203 -11.94 -4.07 -23.53
C GLY A 203 -11.66 -3.30 -24.84
N GLN A 204 -11.82 -1.99 -24.83
CA GLN A 204 -11.55 -1.06 -25.94
C GLN A 204 -10.10 -0.54 -25.96
N LEU A 205 -9.33 -0.74 -24.88
CA LEU A 205 -7.96 -0.24 -24.79
C LEU A 205 -6.98 -1.27 -25.36
N THR A 206 -5.98 -0.78 -26.11
CA THR A 206 -4.83 -1.61 -26.49
C THR A 206 -3.97 -1.91 -25.27
N GLU A 207 -3.11 -2.93 -25.35
CA GLU A 207 -2.21 -3.31 -24.26
C GLU A 207 -1.37 -2.12 -23.75
N THR A 208 -0.73 -1.38 -24.66
CA THR A 208 0.03 -0.17 -24.29
C THR A 208 -0.84 0.89 -23.63
N GLN A 209 -2.07 1.08 -24.11
CA GLN A 209 -3.01 2.02 -23.48
C GLN A 209 -3.42 1.58 -22.07
N ARG A 210 -3.55 0.28 -21.84
CA ARG A 210 -3.81 -0.27 -20.50
C ARG A 210 -2.66 0.01 -19.55
N PHE A 211 -1.40 -0.23 -19.96
CA PHE A 211 -0.23 0.12 -19.15
C PHE A 211 -0.14 1.63 -18.87
N VAL A 212 -0.38 2.47 -19.86
CA VAL A 212 -0.41 3.93 -19.65
C VAL A 212 -1.50 4.31 -18.64
N ALA A 213 -2.72 3.73 -18.74
CA ALA A 213 -3.80 3.99 -17.79
C ALA A 213 -3.44 3.52 -16.38
N LYS A 214 -2.82 2.34 -16.24
CA LYS A 214 -2.31 1.83 -14.95
C LYS A 214 -1.33 2.81 -14.31
N PHE A 215 -0.30 3.22 -15.03
CA PHE A 215 0.70 4.15 -14.49
C PHE A 215 0.13 5.53 -14.18
N LEU A 216 -0.83 6.02 -14.98
CA LEU A 216 -1.55 7.24 -14.65
C LEU A 216 -2.30 7.09 -13.33
N LEU A 217 -3.07 6.00 -13.14
CA LEU A 217 -3.79 5.73 -11.90
C LEU A 217 -2.85 5.59 -10.69
N GLN A 218 -1.68 4.99 -10.88
CA GLN A 218 -0.63 4.90 -9.85
C GLN A 218 0.02 6.26 -9.52
N GLY A 219 -0.24 7.31 -10.31
CA GLY A 219 0.26 8.65 -10.04
C GLY A 219 1.61 8.98 -10.69
N HIS A 220 1.98 8.27 -11.75
CA HIS A 220 3.16 8.63 -12.54
C HIS A 220 2.90 9.82 -13.46
N SER A 221 3.89 10.71 -13.61
CA SER A 221 3.87 11.77 -14.62
C SER A 221 4.05 11.21 -16.04
N ASN A 222 3.71 12.00 -17.06
CA ASN A 222 3.93 11.58 -18.45
C ASN A 222 5.43 11.28 -18.73
N GLY A 223 6.35 12.03 -18.13
CA GLY A 223 7.78 11.80 -18.26
C GLY A 223 8.23 10.48 -17.63
N ALA A 224 7.74 10.16 -16.42
CA ALA A 224 8.02 8.89 -15.75
C ALA A 224 7.47 7.71 -16.56
N ILE A 225 6.23 7.80 -17.06
CA ILE A 225 5.62 6.77 -17.92
C ILE A 225 6.43 6.57 -19.21
N ALA A 226 6.89 7.67 -19.83
CA ALA A 226 7.71 7.61 -21.03
C ALA A 226 9.00 6.80 -20.80
N THR A 227 9.66 7.04 -19.66
CA THR A 227 10.87 6.31 -19.25
C THR A 227 10.57 4.83 -19.00
N LEU A 228 9.49 4.52 -18.25
CA LEU A 228 9.10 3.15 -17.91
C LEU A 228 8.76 2.31 -19.14
N LEU A 229 8.12 2.91 -20.16
CA LEU A 229 7.69 2.21 -21.38
C LEU A 229 8.70 2.30 -22.52
N GLY A 230 9.80 3.05 -22.39
CA GLY A 230 10.79 3.25 -23.44
C GLY A 230 10.24 4.01 -24.66
N ILE A 231 9.30 4.94 -24.47
CA ILE A 231 8.65 5.75 -25.51
C ILE A 231 8.83 7.24 -25.26
N SER A 232 8.44 8.09 -26.21
CA SER A 232 8.50 9.55 -26.00
C SER A 232 7.35 10.05 -25.11
N GLU A 233 7.58 11.15 -24.39
CA GLU A 233 6.52 11.82 -23.63
C GLU A 233 5.36 12.28 -24.53
N GLY A 234 5.65 12.69 -25.75
CA GLY A 234 4.64 13.00 -26.76
C GLY A 234 3.75 11.78 -27.08
N THR A 235 4.35 10.58 -27.19
CA THR A 235 3.63 9.32 -27.41
C THR A 235 2.72 9.00 -26.20
N VAL A 236 3.19 9.22 -24.97
CA VAL A 236 2.35 9.06 -23.76
C VAL A 236 1.15 9.99 -23.80
N ARG A 237 1.32 11.27 -24.19
CA ARG A 237 0.21 12.23 -24.33
C ARG A 237 -0.81 11.78 -25.37
N ILE A 238 -0.37 11.20 -26.48
CA ILE A 238 -1.26 10.62 -27.51
C ILE A 238 -2.04 9.44 -26.93
N HIS A 239 -1.37 8.51 -26.25
CA HIS A 239 -2.05 7.40 -25.59
C HIS A 239 -3.08 7.89 -24.56
N LYS A 240 -2.71 8.84 -23.71
CA LYS A 240 -3.62 9.46 -22.73
C LYS A 240 -4.86 10.07 -23.39
N HIS A 241 -4.67 10.83 -24.46
CA HIS A 241 -5.78 11.40 -25.23
C HIS A 241 -6.71 10.31 -25.78
N ASN A 242 -6.15 9.29 -26.42
CA ASN A 242 -6.90 8.17 -26.98
C ASN A 242 -7.65 7.36 -25.91
N ILE A 243 -7.04 7.16 -24.73
CA ILE A 243 -7.67 6.52 -23.57
C ILE A 243 -8.90 7.32 -23.14
N TYR A 244 -8.75 8.64 -23.00
CA TYR A 244 -9.84 9.51 -22.56
C TYR A 244 -10.99 9.51 -23.57
N GLN A 245 -10.71 9.56 -24.86
CA GLN A 245 -11.72 9.44 -25.92
C GLN A 245 -12.47 8.09 -25.85
N LYS A 246 -11.73 6.97 -25.76
CA LYS A 246 -12.31 5.62 -25.74
C LYS A 246 -13.17 5.35 -24.51
N LEU A 247 -12.77 5.90 -23.35
CA LEU A 247 -13.50 5.76 -22.10
C LEU A 247 -14.58 6.84 -21.91
N SER A 248 -14.71 7.78 -22.87
CA SER A 248 -15.65 8.91 -22.78
C SER A 248 -15.46 9.74 -21.51
N ILE A 249 -14.20 9.99 -21.13
CA ILE A 249 -13.80 10.79 -19.96
C ILE A 249 -13.01 12.02 -20.40
N ALA A 250 -13.02 13.08 -19.57
CA ALA A 250 -12.37 14.35 -19.88
C ALA A 250 -11.09 14.60 -19.09
N SER A 251 -10.91 13.91 -17.97
CA SER A 251 -9.84 14.22 -17.02
C SER A 251 -9.23 12.98 -16.38
N HIS A 252 -8.05 13.18 -15.75
CA HIS A 252 -7.43 12.16 -14.90
C HIS A 252 -8.33 11.78 -13.71
N SER A 253 -9.03 12.76 -13.14
CA SER A 253 -9.98 12.52 -12.05
C SER A 253 -11.16 11.65 -12.48
N ASP A 254 -11.60 11.76 -13.76
CA ASP A 254 -12.65 10.89 -14.29
C ASP A 254 -12.17 9.46 -14.47
N LEU A 255 -10.92 9.27 -14.94
CA LEU A 255 -10.30 7.95 -15.04
C LEU A 255 -10.25 7.28 -13.66
N PHE A 256 -9.85 8.05 -12.66
CA PHE A 256 -9.80 7.56 -11.29
C PHE A 256 -11.20 7.22 -10.75
N ARG A 257 -12.20 8.09 -10.97
CA ARG A 257 -13.58 7.86 -10.55
C ARG A 257 -14.15 6.58 -11.20
N LEU A 258 -13.90 6.37 -12.49
CA LEU A 258 -14.32 5.17 -13.20
C LEU A 258 -13.72 3.90 -12.56
N PHE A 259 -12.45 3.96 -12.14
CA PHE A 259 -11.78 2.87 -11.43
C PHE A 259 -12.41 2.63 -10.05
N ILE A 260 -12.64 3.67 -9.25
CA ILE A 260 -13.28 3.54 -7.93
C ILE A 260 -14.72 3.06 -8.05
N ASP A 261 -15.49 3.54 -9.00
CA ASP A 261 -16.87 3.09 -9.26
C ASP A 261 -16.90 1.59 -9.55
N TYR A 262 -15.90 1.09 -10.27
CA TYR A 262 -15.76 -0.35 -10.50
C TYR A 262 -15.46 -1.12 -9.21
N LEU A 263 -14.53 -0.66 -8.39
CA LEU A 263 -14.14 -1.31 -7.13
C LEU A 263 -15.27 -1.31 -6.09
N THR A 264 -16.15 -0.32 -6.13
CA THR A 264 -17.24 -0.13 -5.15
C THR A 264 -18.56 -0.72 -5.59
N ARG A 265 -18.66 -1.23 -6.83
CA ARG A 265 -19.87 -1.94 -7.29
C ARG A 265 -20.10 -3.17 -6.41
N PRO A 266 -21.38 -3.41 -6.02
CA PRO A 266 -21.75 -4.55 -5.18
C PRO A 266 -21.49 -5.90 -5.85
#